data_68146d30aa5aa7d5812e79c144523e30
#
_entry.id   68146d30aa5aa7d5812e79c144523e30
#
_cell.length_a   1.000
_cell.length_b   1.000
_cell.length_c   1.000
_cell.angle_alpha   90.00
_cell.angle_beta   90.00
_cell.angle_gamma   90.00
#
_symmetry.space_group_name_H-M   'P 1'
#
loop_
_entity.id
_entity.type
_entity.pdbx_description
1 polymer ?
#
loop_
_entity_poly.entity_id
_entity_poly.type
_entity_poly.pdbx_seq_one_letter_code
_entity_poly.pdbx_strand_id
1 'polypeptide(L)'
;MKTCRFCGAENEDNNKFCSQCGGQFETDASVPTEETGSSAAALPMRWHKFLTVMLLIGAAVSVLAGVSMFPGQSLRVAGTEGWFSGLQAAWEWSYPVYGVLCIALGIYMVTVRKRLRNYMASGPSSLYVYFGLALAVNLFRYFALGEYRGESGILPGALWYVLYAAVAFRLNRKYYSRRRDLFVN
;
A
#
# COMPACT_ATOMS: atom_id res chain seq x y z
N MET A 1 18.53 5.46 -29.05
CA MET A 1 17.26 5.48 -28.28
C MET A 1 16.30 4.51 -28.94
N LYS A 2 15.65 3.65 -28.15
CA LYS A 2 14.69 2.66 -28.65
C LYS A 2 13.29 2.94 -28.09
N THR A 3 12.28 2.75 -28.93
CA THR A 3 10.88 2.99 -28.61
C THR A 3 10.24 1.70 -28.10
N CYS A 4 9.53 1.77 -26.98
CA CYS A 4 8.84 0.62 -26.43
C CYS A 4 7.63 0.22 -27.30
N ARG A 5 7.60 -1.01 -27.79
CA ARG A 5 6.49 -1.55 -28.61
C ARG A 5 5.16 -1.68 -27.86
N PHE A 6 5.17 -1.61 -26.52
CA PHE A 6 3.95 -1.78 -25.69
C PHE A 6 3.31 -0.47 -25.29
N CYS A 7 4.09 0.63 -25.12
CA CYS A 7 3.55 1.90 -24.64
C CYS A 7 4.04 3.12 -25.43
N GLY A 8 4.89 2.95 -26.45
CA GLY A 8 5.41 4.03 -27.28
C GLY A 8 6.46 4.92 -26.61
N ALA A 9 6.87 4.66 -25.35
CA ALA A 9 7.84 5.48 -24.66
C ALA A 9 9.26 5.28 -25.20
N GLU A 10 10.01 6.39 -25.33
CA GLU A 10 11.42 6.36 -25.68
C GLU A 10 12.27 5.94 -24.47
N ASN A 11 13.27 5.10 -24.71
CA ASN A 11 14.18 4.56 -23.70
C ASN A 11 15.61 4.55 -24.24
N GLU A 12 16.57 4.54 -23.34
CA GLU A 12 17.98 4.37 -23.71
C GLU A 12 18.24 2.96 -24.27
N ASP A 13 19.19 2.84 -25.21
CA ASP A 13 19.47 1.59 -25.90
C ASP A 13 19.94 0.46 -24.98
N ASN A 14 20.57 0.80 -23.85
CA ASN A 14 21.07 -0.17 -22.84
C ASN A 14 19.98 -0.71 -21.91
N ASN A 15 18.80 -0.09 -21.86
CA ASN A 15 17.76 -0.52 -20.91
C ASN A 15 17.21 -1.88 -21.34
N LYS A 16 17.25 -2.86 -20.43
CA LYS A 16 16.64 -4.18 -20.64
C LYS A 16 15.11 -4.14 -20.51
N PHE A 17 14.58 -3.13 -19.82
CA PHE A 17 13.14 -2.96 -19.57
C PHE A 17 12.73 -1.52 -19.82
N CYS A 18 11.50 -1.32 -20.29
CA CYS A 18 10.94 0.00 -20.48
C CYS A 18 10.71 0.71 -19.14
N SER A 19 11.24 1.92 -18.99
CA SER A 19 11.09 2.74 -17.77
C SER A 19 9.64 3.14 -17.49
N GLN A 20 8.79 3.19 -18.52
CA GLN A 20 7.40 3.60 -18.42
C GLN A 20 6.43 2.44 -18.11
N CYS A 21 6.57 1.30 -18.78
CA CYS A 21 5.60 0.19 -18.64
C CYS A 21 6.21 -1.09 -18.06
N GLY A 22 7.56 -1.16 -17.93
CA GLY A 22 8.26 -2.36 -17.46
C GLY A 22 8.31 -3.48 -18.50
N GLY A 23 7.92 -3.23 -19.75
CA GLY A 23 8.05 -4.20 -20.85
C GLY A 23 9.50 -4.47 -21.18
N GLN A 24 9.87 -5.74 -21.34
CA GLN A 24 11.22 -6.14 -21.72
C GLN A 24 11.50 -5.83 -23.19
N PHE A 25 12.67 -5.28 -23.47
CA PHE A 25 13.18 -5.17 -24.82
C PHE A 25 13.84 -6.49 -25.22
N GLU A 26 13.52 -6.99 -26.40
CA GLU A 26 14.20 -8.15 -26.96
C GLU A 26 15.65 -7.78 -27.24
N THR A 27 16.59 -8.50 -26.67
CA THR A 27 17.98 -8.47 -27.09
C THR A 27 18.11 -9.37 -28.33
N ASP A 28 18.41 -8.79 -29.49
CA ASP A 28 18.80 -9.53 -30.66
C ASP A 28 20.08 -10.33 -30.38
N ALA A 29 19.92 -11.57 -29.98
CA ALA A 29 20.97 -12.57 -30.02
C ALA A 29 20.34 -13.89 -30.43
N SER A 30 20.51 -14.17 -31.72
CA SER A 30 20.23 -15.42 -32.36
C SER A 30 20.82 -16.63 -31.63
N VAL A 31 19.97 -17.53 -31.16
CA VAL A 31 20.14 -18.99 -31.27
C VAL A 31 18.78 -19.63 -30.99
N PRO A 32 18.25 -20.50 -31.89
CA PRO A 32 17.03 -21.25 -31.63
C PRO A 32 17.35 -22.46 -30.77
N THR A 33 17.00 -22.43 -29.51
CA THR A 33 16.88 -23.64 -28.71
C THR A 33 15.41 -23.75 -28.27
N GLU A 34 14.74 -24.76 -28.85
CA GLU A 34 13.43 -25.20 -28.40
C GLU A 34 13.50 -25.56 -26.93
N GLU A 35 12.91 -24.72 -26.08
CA GLU A 35 12.40 -25.14 -24.78
C GLU A 35 11.05 -24.48 -24.54
N THR A 36 10.06 -25.30 -24.35
CA THR A 36 8.72 -25.07 -23.84
C THR A 36 8.70 -24.15 -22.62
N GLY A 37 8.88 -22.87 -22.85
CA GLY A 37 8.72 -21.79 -21.87
C GLY A 37 7.62 -20.87 -22.36
N SER A 38 6.43 -21.00 -21.78
CA SER A 38 5.31 -20.10 -21.92
C SER A 38 5.84 -18.68 -22.09
N SER A 39 5.69 -18.10 -23.28
CA SER A 39 5.88 -16.69 -23.59
C SER A 39 5.08 -15.91 -22.52
N ALA A 40 5.77 -15.44 -21.48
CA ALA A 40 5.19 -14.54 -20.52
C ALA A 40 4.94 -13.22 -21.25
N ALA A 41 3.82 -13.15 -21.96
CA ALA A 41 3.30 -11.91 -22.52
C ALA A 41 3.37 -10.89 -21.37
N ALA A 42 4.09 -9.77 -21.59
CA ALA A 42 4.38 -8.77 -20.57
C ALA A 42 3.09 -8.38 -19.87
N LEU A 43 2.89 -8.95 -18.67
CA LEU A 43 1.64 -8.82 -17.94
C LEU A 43 1.41 -7.34 -17.61
N PRO A 44 0.26 -6.76 -17.95
CA PRO A 44 0.03 -5.33 -17.79
C PRO A 44 0.25 -4.90 -16.34
N MET A 45 1.07 -3.87 -16.13
CA MET A 45 1.43 -3.33 -14.81
C MET A 45 0.38 -2.35 -14.26
N ARG A 46 -0.87 -2.39 -14.77
CA ARG A 46 -1.96 -1.49 -14.35
C ARG A 46 -2.21 -1.54 -12.84
N TRP A 47 -2.19 -2.73 -12.27
CA TRP A 47 -2.38 -2.91 -10.82
C TRP A 47 -1.24 -2.28 -10.01
N HIS A 48 0.00 -2.44 -10.45
CA HIS A 48 1.15 -1.84 -9.80
C HIS A 48 1.10 -0.30 -9.84
N LYS A 49 0.77 0.29 -11.00
CA LYS A 49 0.56 1.75 -11.12
C LYS A 49 -0.55 2.24 -10.21
N PHE A 50 -1.70 1.58 -10.23
CA PHE A 50 -2.82 1.88 -9.33
C PHE A 50 -2.39 1.83 -7.87
N LEU A 51 -1.72 0.75 -7.45
CA LEU A 51 -1.28 0.56 -6.06
C LEU A 51 -0.30 1.65 -5.61
N THR A 52 0.65 2.04 -6.47
CA THR A 52 1.62 3.10 -6.14
C THR A 52 0.97 4.48 -5.99
N VAL A 53 -0.10 4.76 -6.74
CA VAL A 53 -0.90 5.98 -6.57
C VAL A 53 -1.72 5.91 -5.27
N MET A 54 -2.38 4.78 -5.02
CA MET A 54 -3.18 4.57 -3.80
C MET A 54 -2.33 4.67 -2.53
N LEU A 55 -1.08 4.17 -2.55
CA LEU A 55 -0.15 4.33 -1.44
C LEU A 55 0.19 5.80 -1.16
N LEU A 56 0.30 6.64 -2.19
CA LEU A 56 0.55 8.08 -2.00
C LEU A 56 -0.65 8.79 -1.38
N ILE A 57 -1.84 8.54 -1.92
CA ILE A 57 -3.09 9.12 -1.41
C ILE A 57 -3.31 8.64 0.03
N GLY A 58 -3.16 7.34 0.28
CA GLY A 58 -3.30 6.76 1.60
C GLY A 58 -2.29 7.32 2.61
N ALA A 59 -1.04 7.59 2.18
CA ALA A 59 -0.04 8.22 3.04
C ALA A 59 -0.47 9.63 3.45
N ALA A 60 -0.96 10.45 2.52
CA ALA A 60 -1.45 11.79 2.82
C ALA A 60 -2.63 11.75 3.80
N VAL A 61 -3.62 10.89 3.53
CA VAL A 61 -4.78 10.70 4.41
C VAL A 61 -4.36 10.22 5.80
N SER A 62 -3.42 9.27 5.88
CA SER A 62 -2.94 8.72 7.14
C SER A 62 -2.23 9.78 8.00
N VAL A 63 -1.40 10.62 7.37
CA VAL A 63 -0.72 11.73 8.07
C VAL A 63 -1.73 12.78 8.55
N LEU A 64 -2.66 13.21 7.70
CA LEU A 64 -3.71 14.16 8.07
C LEU A 64 -4.57 13.63 9.22
N ALA A 65 -5.01 12.37 9.13
CA ALA A 65 -5.75 11.72 10.21
C ALA A 65 -4.92 11.66 11.51
N GLY A 66 -3.62 11.36 11.40
CA GLY A 66 -2.73 11.35 12.57
C GLY A 66 -2.60 12.71 13.23
N VAL A 67 -2.40 13.77 12.45
CA VAL A 67 -2.29 15.15 12.98
C VAL A 67 -3.58 15.60 13.64
N SER A 68 -4.76 15.24 13.11
CA SER A 68 -6.05 15.61 13.68
C SER A 68 -6.36 14.96 15.04
N MET A 69 -5.57 13.95 15.45
CA MET A 69 -5.74 13.28 16.74
C MET A 69 -5.05 13.99 17.91
N PHE A 70 -4.24 15.03 17.64
CA PHE A 70 -3.58 15.78 18.70
C PHE A 70 -4.49 16.88 19.29
N PRO A 71 -4.46 17.11 20.62
CA PRO A 71 -5.21 18.16 21.27
C PRO A 71 -4.88 19.54 20.67
N GLY A 72 -5.91 20.34 20.39
CA GLY A 72 -5.78 21.66 19.77
C GLY A 72 -5.76 21.67 18.24
N GLN A 73 -5.60 20.53 17.58
CA GLN A 73 -5.69 20.37 16.12
C GLN A 73 -7.00 19.69 15.69
N SER A 74 -7.91 19.40 16.63
CA SER A 74 -9.20 18.82 16.29
C SER A 74 -9.92 19.71 15.27
N LEU A 75 -10.00 19.26 14.02
CA LEU A 75 -11.00 19.78 13.09
C LEU A 75 -12.35 19.55 13.79
N ARG A 76 -12.88 20.60 14.40
CA ARG A 76 -14.23 20.61 14.93
C ARG A 76 -15.17 20.50 13.75
N VAL A 77 -15.50 19.29 13.37
CA VAL A 77 -16.62 19.08 12.46
C VAL A 77 -17.86 19.46 13.27
N ALA A 78 -18.40 20.63 12.97
CA ALA A 78 -19.59 21.13 13.63
C ALA A 78 -20.67 20.04 13.62
N GLY A 79 -21.18 19.67 14.79
CA GLY A 79 -22.24 18.65 14.94
C GLY A 79 -21.81 17.34 15.62
N THR A 80 -20.53 17.11 15.92
CA THR A 80 -20.08 15.87 16.58
C THR A 80 -19.75 16.06 18.08
N GLU A 81 -20.00 17.23 18.64
CA GLU A 81 -19.58 17.59 20.00
C GLU A 81 -20.19 16.71 21.11
N GLY A 82 -21.37 16.12 20.89
CA GLY A 82 -22.03 15.26 21.86
C GLY A 82 -21.50 13.81 21.93
N TRP A 83 -20.90 13.34 20.87
CA TRP A 83 -20.47 11.93 20.76
C TRP A 83 -19.11 11.66 21.40
N PHE A 84 -18.26 12.66 21.45
CA PHE A 84 -16.88 12.54 21.96
C PHE A 84 -16.71 12.91 23.43
N SER A 85 -17.64 13.67 24.04
CA SER A 85 -17.48 14.19 25.41
C SER A 85 -17.48 13.09 26.49
N GLY A 86 -18.19 11.98 26.27
CA GLY A 86 -18.23 10.86 27.24
C GLY A 86 -17.03 9.92 27.19
N LEU A 87 -16.30 9.89 26.08
CA LEU A 87 -15.13 9.02 25.87
C LEU A 87 -13.81 9.69 26.23
N GLN A 88 -13.76 11.02 26.29
CA GLN A 88 -12.53 11.79 26.55
C GLN A 88 -11.93 11.56 27.93
N ALA A 89 -12.74 11.32 28.95
CA ALA A 89 -12.25 11.22 30.32
C ALA A 89 -11.47 9.93 30.63
N ALA A 90 -11.71 8.84 29.91
CA ALA A 90 -11.15 7.53 30.25
C ALA A 90 -9.90 7.12 29.44
N TRP A 91 -9.65 7.74 28.28
CA TRP A 91 -8.63 7.26 27.33
C TRP A 91 -7.89 8.39 26.58
N GLU A 92 -7.65 9.52 27.23
CA GLU A 92 -6.99 10.70 26.58
C GLU A 92 -5.64 10.36 25.91
N TRP A 93 -4.88 9.43 26.45
CA TRP A 93 -3.58 9.01 25.89
C TRP A 93 -3.68 8.18 24.60
N SER A 94 -4.79 7.49 24.36
CA SER A 94 -4.92 6.60 23.20
C SER A 94 -5.05 7.36 21.89
N TYR A 95 -5.64 8.55 21.88
CA TYR A 95 -5.76 9.38 20.69
C TYR A 95 -4.40 9.88 20.17
N PRO A 96 -3.53 10.51 20.98
CA PRO A 96 -2.20 10.88 20.54
C PRO A 96 -1.36 9.69 20.09
N VAL A 97 -1.43 8.56 20.80
CA VAL A 97 -0.72 7.33 20.40
C VAL A 97 -1.20 6.86 19.03
N TYR A 98 -2.51 6.80 18.81
CA TYR A 98 -3.06 6.46 17.49
C TYR A 98 -2.62 7.47 16.42
N GLY A 99 -2.58 8.77 16.75
CA GLY A 99 -2.09 9.82 15.87
C GLY A 99 -0.65 9.57 15.42
N VAL A 100 0.25 9.26 16.37
CA VAL A 100 1.66 8.91 16.07
C VAL A 100 1.75 7.67 15.19
N LEU A 101 0.96 6.62 15.47
CA LEU A 101 0.93 5.40 14.66
C LEU A 101 0.46 5.67 13.22
N CYS A 102 -0.55 6.53 13.04
CA CYS A 102 -1.01 6.93 11.72
C CYS A 102 0.05 7.71 10.93
N ILE A 103 0.76 8.65 11.57
CA ILE A 103 1.85 9.39 10.93
C ILE A 103 2.98 8.44 10.53
N ALA A 104 3.42 7.56 11.44
CA ALA A 104 4.46 6.58 11.16
C ALA A 104 4.06 5.66 10.01
N LEU A 105 2.81 5.19 9.98
CA LEU A 105 2.28 4.37 8.89
C LEU A 105 2.29 5.14 7.56
N GLY A 106 1.88 6.41 7.56
CA GLY A 106 1.92 7.27 6.37
C GLY A 106 3.34 7.44 5.81
N ILE A 107 4.32 7.71 6.66
CA ILE A 107 5.75 7.79 6.27
C ILE A 107 6.22 6.45 5.70
N TYR A 108 5.85 5.34 6.32
CA TYR A 108 6.19 4.01 5.83
C TYR A 108 5.57 3.72 4.46
N MET A 109 4.32 4.15 4.21
CA MET A 109 3.66 4.03 2.90
C MET A 109 4.45 4.74 1.79
N VAL A 110 5.01 5.92 2.06
CA VAL A 110 5.89 6.63 1.10
C VAL A 110 7.15 5.81 0.80
N THR A 111 7.74 5.20 1.83
CA THR A 111 8.91 4.31 1.66
C THR A 111 8.58 3.07 0.82
N VAL A 112 7.46 2.41 1.12
CA VAL A 112 6.97 1.26 0.33
C VAL A 112 6.73 1.65 -1.13
N ARG A 113 6.07 2.80 -1.35
CA ARG A 113 5.86 3.35 -2.69
C ARG A 113 7.17 3.58 -3.44
N LYS A 114 8.18 4.18 -2.79
CA LYS A 114 9.51 4.42 -3.38
C LYS A 114 10.17 3.11 -3.79
N ARG A 115 10.15 2.08 -2.92
CA ARG A 115 10.73 0.77 -3.20
C ARG A 115 10.01 0.05 -4.36
N LEU A 116 8.68 0.10 -4.39
CA LEU A 116 7.90 -0.48 -5.47
C LEU A 116 8.15 0.24 -6.80
N ARG A 117 8.15 1.58 -6.80
CA ARG A 117 8.38 2.38 -8.01
C ARG A 117 9.77 2.14 -8.62
N ASN A 118 10.76 1.93 -7.77
CA ASN A 118 12.14 1.68 -8.20
C ASN A 118 12.42 0.17 -8.44
N TYR A 119 11.39 -0.68 -8.45
CA TYR A 119 11.52 -2.12 -8.66
C TYR A 119 12.54 -2.81 -7.75
N MET A 120 12.71 -2.31 -6.51
CA MET A 120 13.63 -2.90 -5.55
C MET A 120 13.15 -4.29 -5.12
N ALA A 121 14.08 -5.23 -4.94
CA ALA A 121 13.80 -6.60 -4.49
C ALA A 121 13.00 -6.65 -3.17
N SER A 122 13.22 -5.66 -2.29
CA SER A 122 12.50 -5.49 -1.02
C SER A 122 11.11 -4.86 -1.17
N GLY A 123 10.71 -4.41 -2.37
CA GLY A 123 9.44 -3.71 -2.61
C GLY A 123 8.21 -4.54 -2.21
N PRO A 124 8.02 -5.75 -2.77
CA PRO A 124 6.90 -6.62 -2.40
C PRO A 124 6.87 -7.00 -0.93
N SER A 125 8.04 -7.30 -0.33
CA SER A 125 8.15 -7.63 1.10
C SER A 125 7.74 -6.46 1.99
N SER A 126 8.16 -5.24 1.66
CA SER A 126 7.78 -4.03 2.37
C SER A 126 6.27 -3.77 2.31
N LEU A 127 5.63 -4.10 1.18
CA LEU A 127 4.18 -4.00 1.03
C LEU A 127 3.44 -4.98 1.96
N TYR A 128 3.95 -6.20 2.14
CA TYR A 128 3.35 -7.17 3.06
C TYR A 128 3.49 -6.73 4.53
N VAL A 129 4.64 -6.17 4.90
CA VAL A 129 4.83 -5.56 6.22
C VAL A 129 3.85 -4.41 6.43
N TYR A 130 3.65 -3.56 5.41
CA TYR A 130 2.65 -2.49 5.46
C TYR A 130 1.24 -3.02 5.76
N PHE A 131 0.78 -4.09 5.10
CA PHE A 131 -0.54 -4.65 5.38
C PHE A 131 -0.66 -5.17 6.82
N GLY A 132 0.41 -5.77 7.37
CA GLY A 132 0.45 -6.20 8.76
C GLY A 132 0.37 -5.02 9.74
N LEU A 133 1.16 -3.97 9.51
CA LEU A 133 1.14 -2.76 10.32
C LEU A 133 -0.20 -2.03 10.22
N ALA A 134 -0.77 -1.90 9.02
CA ALA A 134 -2.08 -1.29 8.82
C ALA A 134 -3.18 -2.05 9.57
N LEU A 135 -3.14 -3.40 9.55
CA LEU A 135 -4.05 -4.22 10.33
C LEU A 135 -3.88 -3.95 11.83
N ALA A 136 -2.65 -3.93 12.34
CA ALA A 136 -2.37 -3.68 13.75
C ALA A 136 -2.88 -2.30 14.20
N VAL A 137 -2.64 -1.25 13.40
CA VAL A 137 -3.11 0.12 13.67
C VAL A 137 -4.64 0.20 13.66
N ASN A 138 -5.32 -0.47 12.71
CA ASN A 138 -6.78 -0.51 12.68
C ASN A 138 -7.38 -1.30 13.84
N LEU A 139 -6.77 -2.40 14.25
CA LEU A 139 -7.20 -3.15 15.44
C LEU A 139 -6.96 -2.33 16.73
N PHE A 140 -5.83 -1.64 16.83
CA PHE A 140 -5.58 -0.72 17.94
C PHE A 140 -6.67 0.36 18.02
N ARG A 141 -6.99 1.01 16.90
CA ARG A 141 -8.08 1.98 16.81
C ARG A 141 -9.39 1.37 17.27
N TYR A 142 -9.72 0.21 16.77
CA TYR A 142 -10.97 -0.47 17.07
C TYR A 142 -11.11 -0.78 18.56
N PHE A 143 -10.08 -1.34 19.18
CA PHE A 143 -10.13 -1.73 20.61
C PHE A 143 -9.82 -0.57 21.56
N ALA A 144 -8.80 0.24 21.27
CA ALA A 144 -8.37 1.30 22.19
C ALA A 144 -9.25 2.55 22.14
N LEU A 145 -9.79 2.91 20.96
CA LEU A 145 -10.69 4.07 20.83
C LEU A 145 -12.17 3.69 21.00
N GLY A 146 -12.46 2.41 21.23
CA GLY A 146 -13.80 1.96 21.61
C GLY A 146 -14.82 1.95 20.46
N GLU A 147 -14.40 1.92 19.21
CA GLU A 147 -15.31 1.81 18.04
C GLU A 147 -16.22 0.57 18.10
N TYR A 148 -15.81 -0.46 18.86
CA TYR A 148 -16.61 -1.68 19.05
C TYR A 148 -17.87 -1.47 19.92
N ARG A 149 -18.00 -0.33 20.59
CA ARG A 149 -19.13 -0.04 21.49
C ARG A 149 -20.42 0.35 20.76
N GLY A 150 -20.38 0.44 19.41
CA GLY A 150 -21.57 0.63 18.60
C GLY A 150 -22.48 -0.60 18.54
N GLU A 151 -23.69 -0.43 17.99
CA GLU A 151 -24.75 -1.45 17.97
C GLU A 151 -24.39 -2.78 17.28
N SER A 152 -23.36 -2.82 16.45
CA SER A 152 -22.94 -3.99 15.69
C SER A 152 -22.06 -5.01 16.42
N GLY A 153 -21.64 -4.71 17.66
CA GLY A 153 -20.81 -5.62 18.48
C GLY A 153 -19.33 -5.73 18.07
N ILE A 154 -18.53 -6.40 18.92
CA ILE A 154 -17.06 -6.48 18.80
C ILE A 154 -16.60 -7.27 17.58
N LEU A 155 -17.24 -8.42 17.30
CA LEU A 155 -16.74 -9.37 16.32
C LEU A 155 -16.87 -8.92 14.86
N PRO A 156 -17.99 -8.32 14.39
CA PRO A 156 -18.15 -7.98 12.98
C PRO A 156 -17.13 -6.95 12.49
N GLY A 157 -16.83 -5.91 13.30
CA GLY A 157 -15.90 -4.86 12.91
C GLY A 157 -14.44 -5.34 12.84
N ALA A 158 -13.96 -6.04 13.88
CA ALA A 158 -12.60 -6.59 13.89
C ALA A 158 -12.40 -7.61 12.75
N LEU A 159 -13.39 -8.48 12.53
CA LEU A 159 -13.36 -9.47 11.46
C LEU A 159 -13.25 -8.82 10.07
N TRP A 160 -13.94 -7.67 9.86
CA TRP A 160 -13.87 -6.94 8.60
C TRP A 160 -12.43 -6.46 8.29
N TYR A 161 -11.71 -5.92 9.27
CA TYR A 161 -10.31 -5.50 9.09
C TYR A 161 -9.41 -6.69 8.76
N VAL A 162 -9.59 -7.83 9.44
CA VAL A 162 -8.81 -9.05 9.17
C VAL A 162 -9.10 -9.59 7.77
N LEU A 163 -10.36 -9.66 7.37
CA LEU A 163 -10.74 -10.11 6.03
C LEU A 163 -10.18 -9.21 4.93
N TYR A 164 -10.29 -7.89 5.10
CA TYR A 164 -9.72 -6.92 4.17
C TYR A 164 -8.19 -7.11 4.02
N ALA A 165 -7.48 -7.20 5.14
CA ALA A 165 -6.03 -7.43 5.14
C ALA A 165 -5.65 -8.75 4.48
N ALA A 166 -6.39 -9.84 4.75
CA ALA A 166 -6.14 -11.16 4.17
C ALA A 166 -6.37 -11.17 2.66
N VAL A 167 -7.44 -10.54 2.18
CA VAL A 167 -7.73 -10.41 0.75
C VAL A 167 -6.65 -9.57 0.05
N ALA A 168 -6.32 -8.40 0.62
CA ALA A 168 -5.28 -7.54 0.08
C ALA A 168 -3.92 -8.26 0.01
N PHE A 169 -3.55 -8.99 1.07
CA PHE A 169 -2.32 -9.77 1.11
C PHE A 169 -2.32 -10.86 0.02
N ARG A 170 -3.39 -11.67 -0.09
CA ARG A 170 -3.50 -12.75 -1.09
C ARG A 170 -3.43 -12.23 -2.52
N LEU A 171 -4.18 -11.18 -2.83
CA LEU A 171 -4.19 -10.58 -4.16
C LEU A 171 -2.80 -10.08 -4.56
N ASN A 172 -2.14 -9.34 -3.66
CA ASN A 172 -0.81 -8.79 -3.93
C ASN A 172 0.25 -9.91 -3.98
N ARG A 173 0.17 -10.93 -3.11
CA ARG A 173 1.08 -12.08 -3.17
C ARG A 173 0.97 -12.80 -4.51
N LYS A 174 -0.24 -13.08 -4.99
CA LYS A 174 -0.48 -13.71 -6.30
C LYS A 174 0.02 -12.81 -7.44
N TYR A 175 -0.18 -11.50 -7.34
CA TYR A 175 0.26 -10.55 -8.35
C TYR A 175 1.80 -10.46 -8.44
N TYR A 176 2.49 -10.27 -7.32
CA TYR A 176 3.95 -10.09 -7.29
C TYR A 176 4.73 -11.40 -7.41
N SER A 177 4.18 -12.55 -7.01
CA SER A 177 4.85 -13.83 -7.20
C SER A 177 5.09 -14.19 -8.68
N ARG A 178 4.22 -13.72 -9.57
CA ARG A 178 4.34 -13.91 -11.02
C ARG A 178 5.27 -12.91 -11.70
N ARG A 179 5.82 -11.96 -10.95
CA ARG A 179 6.61 -10.83 -11.44
C ARG A 179 7.89 -10.62 -10.65
N ARG A 180 8.39 -11.67 -10.00
CA ARG A 180 9.61 -11.59 -9.17
C ARG A 180 10.82 -11.10 -9.96
N ASP A 181 10.90 -11.48 -11.23
CA ASP A 181 12.02 -11.17 -12.13
C ASP A 181 12.13 -9.66 -12.43
N LEU A 182 11.08 -8.88 -12.18
CA LEU A 182 11.11 -7.42 -12.35
C LEU A 182 11.69 -6.69 -11.12
N PHE A 183 11.81 -7.35 -9.96
CA PHE A 183 12.26 -6.77 -8.70
C PHE A 183 13.65 -7.30 -8.34
N VAL A 184 14.67 -6.79 -9.03
CA VAL A 184 16.07 -7.27 -8.93
C VAL A 184 17.07 -6.25 -8.39
N ASN A 185 16.64 -4.98 -8.18
CA ASN A 185 17.48 -3.89 -7.67
C ASN A 185 17.40 -3.76 -6.14
#